data_072b5f665f8c4ec746319da37ec334fb
#
_entry.id   072b5f665f8c4ec746319da37ec334fb
#
_cell.length_a   1.000
_cell.length_b   1.000
_cell.length_c   1.000
_cell.angle_alpha   90.00
_cell.angle_beta   90.00
_cell.angle_gamma   90.00
#
_symmetry.space_group_name_H-M   'P 1'
#
loop_
_entity.id
_entity.type
_entity.pdbx_description
1 polymer ?
#
loop_
_entity_poly.entity_id
_entity_poly.type
_entity_poly.pdbx_seq_one_letter_code
_entity_poly.pdbx_strand_id
1 'polypeptide(L)'
;MFHKDAFVNLNYWKFVLVVAASVFASGVACADGSGDPAVASSDQGKYMDKDGNPTYKISPDGMVDWYTFSGFRRYHSDCHVCHGPNGEGSTYAPALANSLKTLSYSDFVNVVTNGRKNVDAANDKVMPSFATNVNVMCYIDDLYVYLRARANDAIPGGRPPTHEDKPEAAKQAETSCTGIK
;
A
#
# COMPACT_ATOMS: atom_id res chain seq x y z
N MET A 1 45.82 -77.85 -14.61
CA MET A 1 44.61 -78.68 -14.49
C MET A 1 43.64 -77.93 -13.59
N PHE A 2 42.45 -77.54 -14.15
CA PHE A 2 41.27 -76.98 -13.54
C PHE A 2 41.42 -75.58 -12.85
N HIS A 3 41.02 -74.50 -13.49
CA HIS A 3 39.67 -74.01 -13.76
C HIS A 3 38.81 -73.82 -12.49
N LYS A 4 38.50 -72.58 -12.15
CA LYS A 4 37.13 -72.17 -11.84
C LYS A 4 36.98 -70.66 -11.76
N ASP A 5 36.15 -70.22 -12.62
CA ASP A 5 35.57 -68.90 -12.75
C ASP A 5 34.90 -68.43 -11.47
N ALA A 6 35.11 -67.17 -11.12
CA ALA A 6 34.26 -66.46 -10.17
C ALA A 6 33.58 -65.29 -10.87
N PHE A 7 32.33 -65.49 -11.21
CA PHE A 7 31.43 -64.48 -11.68
C PHE A 7 31.30 -63.33 -10.64
N VAL A 8 31.87 -62.21 -10.95
CA VAL A 8 31.58 -60.96 -10.18
C VAL A 8 30.30 -60.41 -10.70
N ASN A 9 29.33 -60.37 -9.82
CA ASN A 9 27.96 -59.99 -10.04
C ASN A 9 27.85 -58.46 -10.31
N LEU A 10 27.56 -58.15 -11.57
CA LEU A 10 27.54 -56.80 -12.15
C LEU A 10 26.18 -56.06 -11.87
N ASN A 11 25.70 -56.12 -10.64
CA ASN A 11 24.40 -55.53 -10.30
C ASN A 11 24.44 -54.42 -9.26
N TYR A 12 25.63 -53.89 -8.97
CA TYR A 12 25.75 -52.78 -7.99
C TYR A 12 25.70 -51.36 -8.56
N TRP A 13 25.42 -51.17 -9.83
CA TRP A 13 25.49 -49.85 -10.46
C TRP A 13 24.10 -49.26 -10.84
N LYS A 14 23.09 -49.55 -10.10
CA LYS A 14 21.76 -48.95 -10.33
C LYS A 14 21.18 -48.17 -9.15
N PHE A 15 22.01 -47.78 -8.21
CA PHE A 15 21.61 -46.73 -7.25
C PHE A 15 22.30 -45.40 -7.59
N VAL A 16 21.99 -44.86 -8.76
CA VAL A 16 22.21 -43.44 -9.00
C VAL A 16 21.20 -42.71 -8.16
N LEU A 17 21.67 -42.13 -7.07
CA LEU A 17 20.99 -41.17 -6.25
C LEU A 17 20.52 -40.03 -7.14
N VAL A 18 19.23 -40.01 -7.48
CA VAL A 18 18.55 -38.82 -7.95
C VAL A 18 18.36 -37.94 -6.71
N VAL A 19 19.39 -37.16 -6.39
CA VAL A 19 19.23 -36.02 -5.49
C VAL A 19 18.46 -34.98 -6.28
N ALA A 20 17.14 -35.01 -6.17
CA ALA A 20 16.29 -33.91 -6.60
C ALA A 20 16.68 -32.69 -5.78
N ALA A 21 17.51 -31.84 -6.36
CA ALA A 21 17.76 -30.49 -5.81
C ALA A 21 16.46 -29.71 -5.95
N SER A 22 15.63 -29.75 -4.90
CA SER A 22 14.51 -28.85 -4.72
C SER A 22 15.10 -27.46 -4.51
N VAL A 23 15.25 -26.72 -5.61
CA VAL A 23 15.50 -25.29 -5.55
C VAL A 23 14.24 -24.65 -4.99
N PHE A 24 14.19 -24.51 -3.67
CA PHE A 24 13.26 -23.57 -3.04
C PHE A 24 13.69 -22.17 -3.53
N ALA A 25 13.07 -21.69 -4.58
CA ALA A 25 13.03 -20.28 -4.87
C ALA A 25 12.32 -19.62 -3.69
N SER A 26 13.07 -19.29 -2.65
CA SER A 26 12.62 -18.38 -1.62
C SER A 26 12.44 -17.03 -2.31
N GLY A 27 11.23 -16.79 -2.82
CA GLY A 27 10.80 -15.46 -3.20
C GLY A 27 11.01 -14.61 -1.95
N VAL A 28 11.95 -13.68 -2.00
CA VAL A 28 12.02 -12.60 -1.05
C VAL A 28 10.74 -11.80 -1.30
N ALA A 29 9.68 -12.10 -0.56
CA ALA A 29 8.57 -11.18 -0.44
C ALA A 29 9.19 -9.93 0.21
N CYS A 30 9.48 -8.92 -0.60
CA CYS A 30 9.58 -7.58 -0.07
C CYS A 30 8.25 -7.35 0.63
N ALA A 31 8.24 -7.36 1.94
CA ALA A 31 7.10 -6.90 2.70
C ALA A 31 6.99 -5.40 2.40
N ASP A 32 6.20 -5.08 1.39
CA ASP A 32 5.69 -3.74 1.18
C ASP A 32 4.86 -3.43 2.44
N GLY A 33 5.24 -2.44 3.22
CA GLY A 33 4.57 -2.10 4.46
C GLY A 33 3.09 -1.77 4.27
N SER A 34 2.69 -1.36 3.06
CA SER A 34 1.30 -1.15 2.67
C SER A 34 0.59 -2.43 2.24
N GLY A 35 1.30 -3.54 2.07
CA GLY A 35 0.78 -4.83 1.61
C GLY A 35 0.40 -4.86 0.13
N ASP A 36 -0.14 -6.00 -0.32
CA ASP A 36 -0.67 -6.17 -1.67
C ASP A 36 -1.92 -5.29 -1.85
N PRO A 37 -1.94 -4.32 -2.79
CA PRO A 37 -3.07 -3.44 -3.00
C PRO A 37 -4.24 -4.09 -3.76
N ALA A 38 -4.13 -5.36 -4.17
CA ALA A 38 -5.19 -6.04 -4.92
C ALA A 38 -6.50 -6.04 -4.14
N VAL A 39 -7.59 -5.74 -4.84
CA VAL A 39 -8.94 -5.75 -4.24
C VAL A 39 -9.36 -7.17 -3.92
N ALA A 40 -9.61 -7.45 -2.64
CA ALA A 40 -10.14 -8.73 -2.16
C ALA A 40 -11.65 -8.65 -1.85
N SER A 41 -12.14 -7.49 -1.42
CA SER A 41 -13.54 -7.27 -1.12
C SER A 41 -13.97 -5.83 -1.39
N SER A 42 -15.28 -5.61 -1.47
CA SER A 42 -15.84 -4.26 -1.57
C SER A 42 -17.12 -4.16 -0.76
N ASP A 43 -17.31 -3.02 -0.10
CA ASP A 43 -18.53 -2.67 0.58
C ASP A 43 -18.91 -1.21 0.26
N GLN A 44 -20.10 -1.03 -0.31
CA GLN A 44 -20.67 0.29 -0.63
C GLN A 44 -19.73 1.23 -1.41
N GLY A 45 -18.91 0.66 -2.31
CA GLY A 45 -17.94 1.39 -3.13
C GLY A 45 -16.57 1.60 -2.47
N LYS A 46 -16.39 1.22 -1.21
CA LYS A 46 -15.07 1.07 -0.59
C LYS A 46 -14.45 -0.26 -0.96
N TYR A 47 -13.19 -0.25 -1.28
CA TYR A 47 -12.42 -1.44 -1.63
C TYR A 47 -11.43 -1.77 -0.52
N MET A 48 -11.29 -3.06 -0.21
CA MET A 48 -10.37 -3.58 0.80
C MET A 48 -9.45 -4.62 0.18
N ASP A 49 -8.21 -4.65 0.65
CA ASP A 49 -7.27 -5.71 0.32
C ASP A 49 -7.55 -7.00 1.13
N LYS A 50 -6.74 -8.03 0.92
CA LYS A 50 -6.86 -9.33 1.62
C LYS A 50 -6.69 -9.25 3.14
N ASP A 51 -6.03 -8.20 3.63
CA ASP A 51 -5.76 -7.98 5.06
C ASP A 51 -6.79 -7.03 5.68
N GLY A 52 -7.79 -6.59 4.91
CA GLY A 52 -8.87 -5.69 5.34
C GLY A 52 -8.46 -4.21 5.38
N ASN A 53 -7.32 -3.84 4.81
CA ASN A 53 -6.93 -2.44 4.72
C ASN A 53 -7.60 -1.76 3.52
N PRO A 54 -7.91 -0.46 3.62
CA PRO A 54 -8.43 0.29 2.49
C PRO A 54 -7.50 0.24 1.28
N THR A 55 -8.07 0.03 0.09
CA THR A 55 -7.32 0.02 -1.16
C THR A 55 -8.08 0.72 -2.27
N TYR A 56 -7.38 0.97 -3.38
CA TYR A 56 -7.91 1.67 -4.54
C TYR A 56 -8.39 0.69 -5.62
N LYS A 57 -9.27 1.18 -6.48
CA LYS A 57 -9.64 0.50 -7.72
C LYS A 57 -9.51 1.46 -8.89
N ILE A 58 -8.71 1.07 -9.86
CA ILE A 58 -8.54 1.80 -11.12
C ILE A 58 -9.10 0.92 -12.24
N SER A 59 -10.01 1.47 -13.03
CA SER A 59 -10.57 0.77 -14.18
C SER A 59 -9.58 0.77 -15.36
N PRO A 60 -9.73 -0.12 -16.35
CA PRO A 60 -8.82 -0.21 -17.48
C PRO A 60 -8.68 1.08 -18.33
N ASP A 61 -9.68 1.94 -18.30
CA ASP A 61 -9.68 3.27 -18.96
C ASP A 61 -9.06 4.37 -18.08
N GLY A 62 -8.55 4.02 -16.88
CA GLY A 62 -7.88 4.95 -15.97
C GLY A 62 -8.82 5.73 -15.05
N MET A 63 -10.12 5.42 -15.04
CA MET A 63 -11.06 6.01 -14.11
C MET A 63 -10.79 5.50 -12.68
N VAL A 64 -10.64 6.40 -11.72
CA VAL A 64 -10.41 6.06 -10.31
C VAL A 64 -11.73 5.90 -9.56
N ASP A 65 -11.74 5.06 -8.53
CA ASP A 65 -12.88 4.98 -7.62
C ASP A 65 -13.09 6.31 -6.88
N TRP A 66 -14.32 6.49 -6.32
CA TRP A 66 -14.66 7.71 -5.60
C TRP A 66 -13.73 8.02 -4.44
N TYR A 67 -13.36 7.02 -3.64
CA TYR A 67 -12.56 7.26 -2.41
C TYR A 67 -11.12 7.64 -2.75
N THR A 68 -10.54 7.10 -3.81
CA THR A 68 -9.25 7.56 -4.37
C THR A 68 -9.33 9.03 -4.80
N PHE A 69 -10.40 9.44 -5.47
CA PHE A 69 -10.60 10.84 -5.87
C PHE A 69 -10.86 11.76 -4.66
N SER A 70 -11.66 11.32 -3.70
CA SER A 70 -11.88 12.03 -2.45
C SER A 70 -10.57 12.26 -1.70
N GLY A 71 -9.71 11.23 -1.61
CA GLY A 71 -8.39 11.32 -1.01
C GLY A 71 -7.47 12.32 -1.71
N PHE A 72 -7.49 12.37 -3.05
CA PHE A 72 -6.79 13.41 -3.81
C PHE A 72 -7.23 14.82 -3.35
N ARG A 73 -8.52 15.06 -3.23
CA ARG A 73 -9.04 16.37 -2.82
C ARG A 73 -8.61 16.74 -1.40
N ARG A 74 -8.68 15.77 -0.46
CA ARG A 74 -8.29 15.99 0.96
C ARG A 74 -6.79 16.18 1.09
N TYR A 75 -5.99 15.43 0.33
CA TYR A 75 -4.55 15.62 0.27
C TYR A 75 -4.17 17.05 -0.14
N HIS A 76 -4.85 17.60 -1.15
CA HIS A 76 -4.61 18.97 -1.63
C HIS A 76 -5.16 20.05 -0.70
N SER A 77 -6.04 19.70 0.22
CA SER A 77 -6.55 20.61 1.25
C SER A 77 -5.56 20.78 2.41
N ASP A 78 -5.00 19.66 2.90
CA ASP A 78 -4.37 19.63 4.22
C ASP A 78 -2.90 19.15 4.20
N CYS A 79 -2.43 18.49 3.15
CA CYS A 79 -1.15 17.76 3.18
C CYS A 79 -0.12 18.29 2.17
N HIS A 80 -0.55 18.72 0.98
CA HIS A 80 0.33 19.02 -0.16
C HIS A 80 1.31 20.16 0.10
N VAL A 81 0.96 21.10 0.96
CA VAL A 81 1.81 22.27 1.27
C VAL A 81 3.17 21.84 1.83
N CYS A 82 3.20 20.78 2.62
CA CYS A 82 4.41 20.22 3.19
C CYS A 82 4.97 19.06 2.36
N HIS A 83 4.09 18.17 1.86
CA HIS A 83 4.48 16.92 1.22
C HIS A 83 4.61 16.98 -0.31
N GLY A 84 4.47 18.18 -0.91
CA GLY A 84 4.49 18.38 -2.35
C GLY A 84 3.15 18.04 -3.02
N PRO A 85 2.85 18.60 -4.21
CA PRO A 85 1.55 18.46 -4.87
C PRO A 85 1.20 17.02 -5.29
N ASN A 86 2.19 16.15 -5.45
CA ASN A 86 1.97 14.77 -5.85
C ASN A 86 2.48 13.75 -4.83
N GLY A 87 2.78 14.17 -3.59
CA GLY A 87 3.37 13.31 -2.58
C GLY A 87 4.86 13.05 -2.75
N GLU A 88 5.54 13.84 -3.58
CA GLU A 88 6.97 13.74 -3.86
C GLU A 88 7.87 14.26 -2.75
N GLY A 89 7.27 14.89 -1.74
CA GLY A 89 8.02 15.50 -0.64
C GLY A 89 8.49 16.92 -0.92
N SER A 90 9.14 17.52 0.07
CA SER A 90 9.75 18.84 0.00
C SER A 90 10.93 18.92 0.97
N THR A 91 11.49 20.12 1.12
CA THR A 91 12.48 20.39 2.19
C THR A 91 11.88 20.26 3.60
N TYR A 92 10.58 20.38 3.74
CA TYR A 92 9.87 20.34 5.03
C TYR A 92 9.41 18.93 5.43
N ALA A 93 9.05 18.08 4.46
CA ALA A 93 8.42 16.80 4.73
C ALA A 93 8.83 15.72 3.71
N PRO A 94 8.83 14.43 4.11
CA PRO A 94 9.23 13.34 3.24
C PRO A 94 8.25 13.12 2.08
N ALA A 95 8.75 12.42 1.06
CA ALA A 95 7.95 11.94 -0.06
C ALA A 95 6.99 10.84 0.41
N LEU A 96 5.69 11.13 0.45
CA LEU A 96 4.66 10.16 0.88
C LEU A 96 4.49 9.03 -0.13
N ALA A 97 4.68 9.30 -1.42
CA ALA A 97 4.72 8.27 -2.45
C ALA A 97 5.80 7.19 -2.20
N ASN A 98 6.89 7.55 -1.49
CA ASN A 98 7.88 6.56 -1.04
C ASN A 98 7.56 6.00 0.33
N SER A 99 7.08 6.84 1.26
CA SER A 99 6.79 6.41 2.62
C SER A 99 5.72 5.32 2.66
N LEU A 100 4.69 5.41 1.84
CA LEU A 100 3.60 4.43 1.77
C LEU A 100 4.03 3.07 1.19
N LYS A 101 5.22 2.97 0.60
CA LYS A 101 5.80 1.67 0.21
C LYS A 101 6.17 0.80 1.41
N THR A 102 6.43 1.42 2.56
CA THR A 102 6.88 0.73 3.78
C THR A 102 6.00 1.00 5.00
N LEU A 103 5.09 1.95 4.92
CA LEU A 103 4.24 2.35 6.02
C LEU A 103 2.93 1.56 5.97
N SER A 104 2.62 0.82 7.04
CA SER A 104 1.34 0.11 7.17
C SER A 104 0.17 1.09 7.30
N TYR A 105 -1.06 0.61 7.05
CA TYR A 105 -2.26 1.42 7.26
C TYR A 105 -2.39 1.89 8.71
N SER A 106 -2.13 1.02 9.68
CA SER A 106 -2.18 1.37 11.10
C SER A 106 -1.15 2.43 11.49
N ASP A 107 0.08 2.32 10.95
CA ASP A 107 1.12 3.32 11.20
C ASP A 107 0.80 4.65 10.54
N PHE A 108 0.21 4.63 9.33
CA PHE A 108 -0.26 5.83 8.66
C PHE A 108 -1.31 6.56 9.50
N VAL A 109 -2.33 5.84 9.98
CA VAL A 109 -3.38 6.40 10.86
C VAL A 109 -2.76 6.96 12.13
N ASN A 110 -1.83 6.23 12.75
CA ASN A 110 -1.15 6.68 13.97
C ASN A 110 -0.35 7.96 13.74
N VAL A 111 0.43 8.04 12.65
CA VAL A 111 1.23 9.24 12.31
C VAL A 111 0.34 10.44 12.01
N VAL A 112 -0.74 10.28 11.27
CA VAL A 112 -1.67 11.38 10.95
C VAL A 112 -2.39 11.86 12.22
N THR A 113 -2.85 10.93 13.05
CA THR A 113 -3.58 11.27 14.28
C THR A 113 -2.69 11.98 15.28
N ASN A 114 -1.49 11.46 15.54
CA ASN A 114 -0.64 11.94 16.64
C ASN A 114 0.43 12.95 16.20
N GLY A 115 0.63 13.08 14.88
CA GLY A 115 1.74 13.84 14.34
C GLY A 115 3.07 13.11 14.50
N ARG A 116 4.15 13.74 14.06
CA ARG A 116 5.50 13.20 14.17
C ARG A 116 6.51 14.31 14.39
N LYS A 117 7.45 14.10 15.30
CA LYS A 117 8.56 15.01 15.53
C LYS A 117 9.87 14.32 15.18
N ASN A 118 10.67 14.96 14.35
CA ASN A 118 12.04 14.58 14.08
C ASN A 118 12.91 15.82 14.25
N VAL A 119 13.18 16.13 15.51
CA VAL A 119 13.90 17.34 15.94
C VAL A 119 15.20 16.91 16.60
N ASP A 120 16.32 17.27 16.00
CA ASP A 120 17.68 17.10 16.53
C ASP A 120 18.55 18.29 16.11
N ALA A 121 19.85 18.23 16.36
CA ALA A 121 20.78 19.33 16.02
C ALA A 121 20.84 19.67 14.51
N ALA A 122 20.40 18.75 13.64
CA ALA A 122 20.43 18.88 12.18
C ALA A 122 19.04 18.95 11.54
N ASN A 123 17.97 18.62 12.29
CA ASN A 123 16.61 18.52 11.78
C ASN A 123 15.63 19.26 12.69
N ASP A 124 14.73 20.02 12.08
CA ASP A 124 13.61 20.66 12.75
C ASP A 124 12.34 20.36 11.95
N LYS A 125 11.99 19.07 11.89
CA LYS A 125 10.83 18.59 11.11
C LYS A 125 9.73 18.15 12.04
N VAL A 126 8.60 18.84 11.95
CA VAL A 126 7.42 18.57 12.76
C VAL A 126 6.20 18.40 11.83
N MET A 127 5.57 17.24 11.89
CA MET A 127 4.23 17.01 11.37
C MET A 127 3.25 17.23 12.52
N PRO A 128 2.29 18.17 12.41
CA PRO A 128 1.31 18.39 13.48
C PRO A 128 0.38 17.18 13.62
N SER A 129 -0.27 17.08 14.78
CA SER A 129 -1.39 16.15 14.99
C SER A 129 -2.64 16.67 14.27
N PHE A 130 -3.34 15.77 13.59
CA PHE A 130 -4.63 16.04 12.94
C PHE A 130 -5.81 15.43 13.70
N ALA A 131 -5.62 14.90 14.92
CA ALA A 131 -6.66 14.22 15.70
C ALA A 131 -8.00 14.99 15.82
N THR A 132 -7.95 16.32 15.86
CA THR A 132 -9.13 17.18 15.96
C THR A 132 -9.58 17.79 14.63
N ASN A 133 -8.87 17.54 13.56
CA ASN A 133 -9.23 18.05 12.23
C ASN A 133 -10.22 17.10 11.55
N VAL A 134 -11.52 17.45 11.58
CA VAL A 134 -12.59 16.65 10.97
C VAL A 134 -12.43 16.49 9.45
N ASN A 135 -11.81 17.47 8.77
CA ASN A 135 -11.55 17.38 7.32
C ASN A 135 -10.45 16.36 6.97
N VAL A 136 -9.66 15.98 7.95
CA VAL A 136 -8.66 14.92 7.80
C VAL A 136 -9.20 13.61 8.35
N MET A 137 -9.68 13.60 9.60
CA MET A 137 -10.03 12.35 10.28
C MET A 137 -11.26 11.67 9.71
N CYS A 138 -12.26 12.41 9.21
CA CYS A 138 -13.42 11.83 8.53
C CYS A 138 -13.08 11.20 7.16
N TYR A 139 -11.90 11.47 6.63
CA TYR A 139 -11.48 11.01 5.31
C TYR A 139 -10.10 10.33 5.34
N ILE A 140 -9.72 9.81 6.50
CA ILE A 140 -8.38 9.23 6.69
C ILE A 140 -8.16 8.01 5.80
N ASP A 141 -9.20 7.19 5.58
CA ASP A 141 -9.18 6.07 4.66
C ASP A 141 -8.97 6.55 3.22
N ASP A 142 -9.68 7.59 2.81
CA ASP A 142 -9.60 8.17 1.48
C ASP A 142 -8.19 8.71 1.20
N LEU A 143 -7.61 9.42 2.18
CA LEU A 143 -6.23 9.91 2.13
C LEU A 143 -5.23 8.76 1.94
N TYR A 144 -5.40 7.68 2.71
CA TYR A 144 -4.56 6.50 2.60
C TYR A 144 -4.68 5.85 1.22
N VAL A 145 -5.89 5.64 0.74
CA VAL A 145 -6.17 5.03 -0.57
C VAL A 145 -5.52 5.82 -1.71
N TYR A 146 -5.66 7.15 -1.72
CA TYR A 146 -5.01 8.01 -2.70
C TYR A 146 -3.48 7.89 -2.64
N LEU A 147 -2.90 8.01 -1.46
CA LEU A 147 -1.44 7.94 -1.28
C LEU A 147 -0.89 6.54 -1.58
N ARG A 148 -1.63 5.48 -1.27
CA ARG A 148 -1.30 4.11 -1.63
C ARG A 148 -1.30 3.92 -3.15
N ALA A 149 -2.30 4.49 -3.86
CA ALA A 149 -2.33 4.47 -5.32
C ALA A 149 -1.14 5.22 -5.93
N ARG A 150 -0.72 6.34 -5.33
CA ARG A 150 0.49 7.07 -5.73
C ARG A 150 1.77 6.28 -5.47
N ALA A 151 1.87 5.62 -4.32
CA ALA A 151 3.04 4.83 -3.94
C ALA A 151 3.27 3.61 -4.83
N ASN A 152 2.19 3.04 -5.36
CA ASN A 152 2.21 1.89 -6.27
C ASN A 152 2.24 2.31 -7.76
N ASP A 153 2.42 3.59 -8.07
CA ASP A 153 2.41 4.14 -9.43
C ASP A 153 1.13 3.79 -10.22
N ALA A 154 0.03 3.49 -9.50
CA ALA A 154 -1.26 3.14 -10.11
C ALA A 154 -1.97 4.35 -10.73
N ILE A 155 -1.65 5.55 -10.27
CA ILE A 155 -2.14 6.81 -10.85
C ILE A 155 -0.98 7.79 -11.05
N PRO A 156 -1.02 8.59 -12.11
CA PRO A 156 -0.03 9.65 -12.34
C PRO A 156 -0.17 10.79 -11.33
N GLY A 157 0.81 11.70 -11.31
CA GLY A 157 0.69 12.97 -10.58
C GLY A 157 -0.41 13.87 -11.15
N GLY A 158 -0.91 14.77 -10.32
CA GLY A 158 -1.98 15.69 -10.66
C GLY A 158 -3.37 15.15 -10.35
N ARG A 159 -4.37 15.90 -10.81
CA ARG A 159 -5.78 15.54 -10.60
C ARG A 159 -6.17 14.37 -11.50
N PRO A 160 -6.76 13.29 -10.93
CA PRO A 160 -7.36 12.24 -11.76
C PRO A 160 -8.39 12.83 -12.74
N PRO A 161 -8.26 12.55 -14.05
CA PRO A 161 -9.12 13.17 -15.07
C PRO A 161 -10.57 12.67 -14.98
N THR A 162 -10.75 11.42 -14.58
CA THR A 162 -12.06 10.77 -14.46
C THR A 162 -12.14 10.00 -13.14
N HIS A 163 -13.33 9.96 -12.55
CA HIS A 163 -13.60 9.23 -11.32
C HIS A 163 -15.05 8.76 -11.28
N GLU A 164 -15.30 7.73 -10.47
CA GLU A 164 -16.67 7.27 -10.18
C GLU A 164 -17.50 8.38 -9.51
N ASP A 165 -18.82 8.29 -9.65
CA ASP A 165 -19.74 9.15 -8.91
C ASP A 165 -19.66 8.90 -7.40
N LYS A 166 -19.98 9.94 -6.61
CA LYS A 166 -20.02 9.82 -5.14
C LYS A 166 -21.12 8.84 -4.71
N PRO A 167 -20.76 7.69 -4.09
CA PRO A 167 -21.76 6.74 -3.59
C PRO A 167 -22.62 7.37 -2.49
N GLU A 168 -23.86 6.89 -2.35
CA GLU A 168 -24.77 7.35 -1.30
C GLU A 168 -24.19 7.07 0.10
N ALA A 169 -23.52 5.95 0.28
CA ALA A 169 -22.81 5.62 1.52
C ALA A 169 -21.73 6.65 1.88
N ALA A 170 -21.00 7.18 0.89
CA ALA A 170 -20.02 8.24 1.13
C ALA A 170 -20.68 9.54 1.59
N LYS A 171 -21.85 9.90 1.06
CA LYS A 171 -22.61 11.08 1.50
C LYS A 171 -23.10 10.91 2.94
N GLN A 172 -23.62 9.74 3.28
CA GLN A 172 -24.08 9.43 4.63
C GLN A 172 -22.94 9.44 5.64
N ALA A 173 -21.80 8.81 5.31
CA ALA A 173 -20.61 8.80 6.15
C ALA A 173 -20.07 10.21 6.39
N GLU A 174 -20.01 11.04 5.34
CA GLU A 174 -19.59 12.43 5.43
C GLU A 174 -20.51 13.24 6.36
N THR A 175 -21.82 13.16 6.13
CA THR A 175 -22.81 13.85 6.99
C THR A 175 -22.72 13.39 8.45
N SER A 176 -22.55 12.09 8.68
CA SER A 176 -22.46 11.53 10.04
C SER A 176 -21.19 11.95 10.77
N CYS A 177 -20.07 12.06 10.06
CA CYS A 177 -18.78 12.37 10.63
C CYS A 177 -18.54 13.88 10.79
N THR A 178 -18.88 14.67 9.76
CA THR A 178 -18.62 16.12 9.75
C THR A 178 -19.75 16.93 10.42
N GLY A 179 -20.94 16.38 10.54
CA GLY A 179 -22.14 17.09 11.00
C GLY A 179 -22.71 18.11 9.98
N ILE A 180 -22.12 18.20 8.79
CA ILE A 180 -22.56 19.10 7.72
C ILE A 180 -23.60 18.37 6.87
N LYS A 181 -24.78 18.99 6.71
CA LYS A 181 -25.87 18.48 5.87
C LYS A 181 -25.85 19.11 4.49
#